data_6f4dd4b46eeb542929c952c53886b6d7
#
_entry.id   6f4dd4b46eeb542929c952c53886b6d7
#
_cell.length_a   1.000
_cell.length_b   1.000
_cell.length_c   1.000
_cell.angle_alpha   90.00
_cell.angle_beta   90.00
_cell.angle_gamma   90.00
#
_symmetry.space_group_name_H-M   'P 1'
#
loop_
_entity.id
_entity.type
_entity.pdbx_description
1 polymer ?
#
loop_
_entity_poly.entity_id
_entity_poly.type
_entity_poly.pdbx_seq_one_letter_code
_entity_poly.pdbx_strand_id
1 'polypeptide(L)'
;MQKAMKYNALGKPIGENGYADSILTDDYEHCFLCGRCDRKLDRHEVYGNAYRNKSKVDGLWVPLCHDTCHEGRSGVHGNAQKARELRRLAQIEAMNVFGWTEEQFRMRYGKSYL
;
A
#
# COMPACT_ATOMS: atom_id res chain seq x y z
N MET A 1 5.22 17.43 -26.20
CA MET A 1 6.35 17.06 -25.32
C MET A 1 5.97 15.91 -24.45
N GLN A 2 6.78 14.87 -24.43
CA GLN A 2 6.58 13.75 -23.52
C GLN A 2 7.08 14.12 -22.13
N LYS A 3 6.28 13.80 -21.11
CA LYS A 3 6.74 13.92 -19.72
C LYS A 3 7.80 12.86 -19.44
N ALA A 4 8.84 13.23 -18.73
CA ALA A 4 9.83 12.28 -18.28
C ALA A 4 9.17 11.26 -17.34
N MET A 5 9.38 9.98 -17.60
CA MET A 5 8.94 8.90 -16.71
C MET A 5 9.72 8.95 -15.41
N LYS A 6 9.01 8.80 -14.30
CA LYS A 6 9.64 8.63 -12.98
C LYS A 6 9.61 7.15 -12.61
N TYR A 7 10.65 6.72 -11.93
CA TYR A 7 10.81 5.33 -11.51
C TYR A 7 11.11 5.26 -10.01
N ASN A 8 10.65 4.19 -9.38
CA ASN A 8 10.97 3.93 -7.98
C ASN A 8 12.31 3.19 -7.84
N ALA A 9 12.68 2.82 -6.62
CA ALA A 9 13.96 2.16 -6.33
C ALA A 9 14.11 0.79 -7.01
N LEU A 10 13.02 0.15 -7.42
CA LEU A 10 13.04 -1.09 -8.19
C LEU A 10 13.13 -0.87 -9.70
N GLY A 11 13.17 0.38 -10.15
CA GLY A 11 13.11 0.71 -11.57
C GLY A 11 11.72 0.56 -12.17
N LYS A 12 10.66 0.48 -11.35
CA LYS A 12 9.29 0.41 -11.82
C LYS A 12 8.74 1.81 -12.07
N PRO A 13 7.94 2.00 -13.14
CA PRO A 13 7.40 3.30 -13.44
C PRO A 13 6.39 3.77 -12.38
N ILE A 14 6.43 5.06 -12.08
CA ILE A 14 5.47 5.73 -11.22
C ILE A 14 4.46 6.43 -12.14
N GLY A 15 3.17 6.15 -11.96
CA GLY A 15 2.12 6.76 -12.77
C GLY A 15 1.97 8.26 -12.50
N GLU A 16 1.22 8.94 -13.36
CA GLU A 16 0.93 10.37 -13.21
C GLU A 16 0.20 10.68 -11.90
N ASN A 17 -0.55 9.70 -11.36
CA ASN A 17 -1.22 9.81 -10.07
C ASN A 17 -0.28 9.66 -8.86
N GLY A 18 1.01 9.42 -9.09
CA GLY A 18 2.01 9.25 -8.02
C GLY A 18 2.14 7.84 -7.49
N TYR A 19 1.42 6.87 -8.08
CA TYR A 19 1.46 5.47 -7.64
C TYR A 19 2.31 4.63 -8.58
N ALA A 20 3.19 3.81 -8.00
CA ALA A 20 3.73 2.64 -8.70
C ALA A 20 2.71 1.51 -8.61
N ASP A 21 2.88 0.46 -9.41
CA ASP A 21 2.05 -0.73 -9.28
C ASP A 21 2.20 -1.33 -7.88
N SER A 22 1.10 -1.85 -7.35
CA SER A 22 1.12 -2.51 -6.04
C SER A 22 2.01 -3.75 -6.09
N ILE A 23 2.84 -3.91 -5.04
CA ILE A 23 3.59 -5.14 -4.84
C ILE A 23 2.79 -6.18 -4.05
N LEU A 24 1.62 -5.78 -3.53
CA LEU A 24 0.78 -6.63 -2.69
C LEU A 24 -0.28 -7.37 -3.48
N THR A 25 -0.70 -6.83 -4.61
CA THR A 25 -1.70 -7.44 -5.49
C THR A 25 -1.55 -6.90 -6.92
N ASP A 26 -1.90 -7.71 -7.89
CA ASP A 26 -2.06 -7.28 -9.29
C ASP A 26 -3.52 -7.14 -9.69
N ASP A 27 -4.46 -7.43 -8.79
CA ASP A 27 -5.89 -7.36 -9.01
C ASP A 27 -6.45 -6.08 -8.39
N TYR A 28 -6.70 -5.07 -9.23
CA TYR A 28 -7.22 -3.78 -8.80
C TYR A 28 -8.74 -3.66 -8.92
N GLU A 29 -9.41 -4.73 -9.37
CA GLU A 29 -10.85 -4.74 -9.56
C GLU A 29 -11.61 -5.34 -8.38
N HIS A 30 -10.91 -5.98 -7.45
CA HIS A 30 -11.47 -6.60 -6.27
C HIS A 30 -10.87 -6.02 -5.01
N CYS A 31 -11.69 -5.90 -3.97
CA CYS A 31 -11.20 -5.50 -2.64
C CYS A 31 -10.18 -6.52 -2.13
N PHE A 32 -9.03 -6.03 -1.68
CA PHE A 32 -7.96 -6.88 -1.18
C PHE A 32 -8.35 -7.68 0.05
N LEU A 33 -9.24 -7.13 0.89
CA LEU A 33 -9.63 -7.77 2.15
C LEU A 33 -10.86 -8.68 2.01
N CYS A 34 -11.91 -8.24 1.30
CA CYS A 34 -13.16 -9.01 1.21
C CYS A 34 -13.41 -9.63 -0.17
N GLY A 35 -12.64 -9.26 -1.19
CA GLY A 35 -12.77 -9.83 -2.54
C GLY A 35 -13.93 -9.29 -3.37
N ARG A 36 -14.71 -8.34 -2.88
CA ARG A 36 -15.86 -7.81 -3.62
C ARG A 36 -15.42 -6.89 -4.74
N CYS A 37 -16.19 -6.89 -5.85
CA CYS A 37 -15.94 -6.03 -6.99
C CYS A 37 -17.17 -5.19 -7.37
N ASP A 38 -18.27 -5.31 -6.61
CA ASP A 38 -19.54 -4.63 -6.88
C ASP A 38 -19.67 -3.27 -6.16
N ARG A 39 -18.58 -2.76 -5.60
CA ARG A 39 -18.56 -1.53 -4.81
C ARG A 39 -17.44 -0.62 -5.29
N LYS A 40 -17.56 0.66 -4.93
CA LYS A 40 -16.46 1.61 -5.11
C LYS A 40 -15.24 1.12 -4.35
N LEU A 41 -14.10 1.09 -5.01
CA LEU A 41 -12.81 0.73 -4.41
C LEU A 41 -11.95 1.98 -4.30
N ASP A 42 -11.35 2.17 -3.12
CA ASP A 42 -10.35 3.22 -2.88
C ASP A 42 -8.96 2.62 -2.95
N ARG A 43 -7.98 3.42 -3.36
CA ARG A 43 -6.58 3.08 -3.13
C ARG A 43 -6.25 3.41 -1.68
N HIS A 44 -5.86 2.40 -0.92
CA HIS A 44 -5.46 2.57 0.47
C HIS A 44 -3.94 2.46 0.57
N GLU A 45 -3.28 3.56 0.91
CA GLU A 45 -1.85 3.57 1.23
C GLU A 45 -1.68 2.92 2.60
N VAL A 46 -0.94 1.82 2.64
CA VAL A 46 -0.78 1.03 3.87
C VAL A 46 -0.12 1.85 4.98
N TYR A 47 0.87 2.68 4.61
CA TYR A 47 1.55 3.59 5.53
C TYR A 47 1.12 5.02 5.20
N GLY A 48 0.31 5.61 6.08
CA GLY A 48 -0.30 6.91 5.86
C GLY A 48 0.49 8.07 6.45
N ASN A 49 -0.16 9.21 6.57
CA ASN A 49 0.40 10.44 7.16
C ASN A 49 1.71 10.85 6.49
N ALA A 50 2.79 10.98 7.25
CA ALA A 50 4.10 11.40 6.74
C ALA A 50 4.70 10.40 5.74
N TYR A 51 4.26 9.16 5.73
CA TYR A 51 4.80 8.09 4.89
C TYR A 51 3.95 7.79 3.66
N ARG A 52 2.87 8.54 3.46
CA ARG A 52 1.89 8.30 2.40
C ARG A 52 2.54 8.29 1.01
N ASN A 53 3.37 9.28 0.72
CA ASN A 53 4.02 9.35 -0.60
C ASN A 53 5.01 8.21 -0.81
N LYS A 54 5.73 7.80 0.22
CA LYS A 54 6.62 6.64 0.15
C LYS A 54 5.84 5.37 -0.13
N SER A 55 4.71 5.20 0.55
CA SER A 55 3.81 4.04 0.34
C SER A 55 3.33 3.97 -1.10
N LYS A 56 2.97 5.09 -1.71
CA LYS A 56 2.55 5.16 -3.11
C LYS A 56 3.65 4.71 -4.07
N VAL A 57 4.86 5.26 -3.93
CA VAL A 57 5.96 4.98 -4.86
C VAL A 57 6.58 3.61 -4.64
N ASP A 58 6.48 3.06 -3.45
CA ASP A 58 6.96 1.71 -3.15
C ASP A 58 5.93 0.62 -3.53
N GLY A 59 4.75 1.02 -3.99
CA GLY A 59 3.69 0.06 -4.32
C GLY A 59 3.07 -0.59 -3.09
N LEU A 60 3.13 0.08 -1.94
CA LEU A 60 2.54 -0.42 -0.69
C LEU A 60 1.15 0.17 -0.50
N TRP A 61 0.26 -0.21 -1.40
CA TRP A 61 -1.13 0.19 -1.40
C TRP A 61 -1.99 -0.95 -1.93
N VAL A 62 -3.24 -0.98 -1.54
CA VAL A 62 -4.20 -2.00 -1.97
C VAL A 62 -5.56 -1.35 -2.24
N PRO A 63 -6.37 -1.92 -3.17
CA PRO A 63 -7.76 -1.51 -3.33
C PRO A 63 -8.61 -2.05 -2.19
N LEU A 64 -9.42 -1.20 -1.58
CA LEU A 64 -10.36 -1.57 -0.51
C LEU A 64 -11.74 -0.99 -0.79
N CYS A 65 -12.79 -1.74 -0.42
CA CYS A 65 -14.15 -1.22 -0.44
C CYS A 65 -14.24 0.07 0.36
N HIS A 66 -14.72 1.15 -0.27
CA HIS A 66 -14.81 2.46 0.36
C HIS A 66 -15.60 2.42 1.68
N ASP A 67 -16.81 1.87 1.65
CA ASP A 67 -17.74 1.95 2.78
C ASP A 67 -17.47 0.94 3.89
N THR A 68 -16.85 -0.19 3.59
CA THR A 68 -16.70 -1.29 4.56
C THR A 68 -15.26 -1.55 4.95
N CYS A 69 -14.40 -1.92 4.00
CA CYS A 69 -13.03 -2.33 4.33
C CYS A 69 -12.07 -1.15 4.53
N HIS A 70 -12.38 0.02 3.97
CA HIS A 70 -11.54 1.21 4.10
C HIS A 70 -12.05 2.13 5.22
N GLU A 71 -13.26 2.69 5.07
CA GLU A 71 -13.80 3.71 5.98
C GLU A 71 -14.76 3.16 7.05
N GLY A 72 -15.27 1.94 6.90
CA GLY A 72 -16.23 1.36 7.85
C GLY A 72 -15.64 1.04 9.20
N ARG A 73 -16.50 0.82 10.21
CA ARG A 73 -16.07 0.50 11.59
C ARG A 73 -15.20 -0.75 11.67
N SER A 74 -15.47 -1.73 10.84
CA SER A 74 -14.68 -2.96 10.78
C SER A 74 -13.59 -2.91 9.72
N GLY A 75 -13.43 -1.77 9.04
CA GLY A 75 -12.38 -1.55 8.05
C GLY A 75 -11.08 -1.07 8.69
N VAL A 76 -10.07 -0.84 7.84
CA VAL A 76 -8.72 -0.50 8.33
C VAL A 76 -8.66 0.84 9.07
N HIS A 77 -9.51 1.81 8.73
CA HIS A 77 -9.54 3.09 9.45
C HIS A 77 -10.37 3.04 10.74
N GLY A 78 -11.27 2.06 10.87
CA GLY A 78 -12.12 1.89 12.04
C GLY A 78 -11.67 0.77 12.98
N ASN A 79 -10.67 -0.01 12.60
CA ASN A 79 -10.21 -1.18 13.36
C ASN A 79 -8.68 -1.21 13.35
N ALA A 80 -8.09 -0.87 14.50
CA ALA A 80 -6.64 -0.77 14.65
C ALA A 80 -5.93 -2.11 14.42
N GLN A 81 -6.55 -3.22 14.80
CA GLN A 81 -5.96 -4.55 14.61
C GLN A 81 -5.86 -4.90 13.12
N LYS A 82 -6.92 -4.65 12.34
CA LYS A 82 -6.88 -4.89 10.89
C LYS A 82 -5.85 -4.03 10.20
N ALA A 83 -5.75 -2.75 10.58
CA ALA A 83 -4.73 -1.86 10.05
C ALA A 83 -3.33 -2.38 10.34
N ARG A 84 -3.11 -2.85 11.57
CA ARG A 84 -1.81 -3.40 11.99
C ARG A 84 -1.44 -4.68 11.25
N GLU A 85 -2.41 -5.58 11.07
CA GLU A 85 -2.19 -6.81 10.32
C GLU A 85 -1.82 -6.52 8.86
N LEU A 86 -2.49 -5.56 8.23
CA LEU A 86 -2.18 -5.15 6.88
C LEU A 86 -0.78 -4.51 6.78
N ARG A 87 -0.41 -3.69 7.75
CA ARG A 87 0.94 -3.09 7.81
C ARG A 87 2.03 -4.14 7.99
N ARG A 88 1.75 -5.15 8.78
CA ARG A 88 2.68 -6.27 8.96
C ARG A 88 2.87 -7.05 7.66
N LEU A 89 1.77 -7.39 7.00
CA LEU A 89 1.81 -8.08 5.71
C LEU A 89 2.60 -7.28 4.68
N ALA A 90 2.32 -5.98 4.59
CA ALA A 90 2.99 -5.09 3.66
C ALA A 90 4.50 -4.97 3.95
N GLN A 91 4.88 -4.94 5.22
CA GLN A 91 6.28 -4.92 5.61
C GLN A 91 7.01 -6.18 5.17
N ILE A 92 6.41 -7.35 5.41
CA ILE A 92 6.99 -8.63 5.02
C ILE A 92 7.23 -8.66 3.50
N GLU A 93 6.22 -8.26 2.72
CA GLU A 93 6.35 -8.22 1.26
C GLU A 93 7.39 -7.19 0.81
N ALA A 94 7.42 -6.02 1.41
CA ALA A 94 8.40 -4.99 1.07
C ALA A 94 9.83 -5.48 1.35
N MET A 95 10.04 -6.11 2.48
CA MET A 95 11.36 -6.68 2.83
C MET A 95 11.78 -7.74 1.82
N ASN A 96 10.85 -8.58 1.37
CA ASN A 96 11.14 -9.61 0.36
C ASN A 96 11.45 -8.99 -1.01
N VAL A 97 10.60 -8.09 -1.47
CA VAL A 97 10.69 -7.52 -2.82
C VAL A 97 11.88 -6.58 -2.96
N PHE A 98 12.11 -5.72 -1.97
CA PHE A 98 13.18 -4.73 -1.99
C PHE A 98 14.50 -5.26 -1.44
N GLY A 99 14.49 -6.40 -0.77
CA GLY A 99 15.67 -6.95 -0.12
C GLY A 99 16.07 -6.16 1.13
N TRP A 100 15.11 -5.54 1.80
CA TRP A 100 15.38 -4.76 3.01
C TRP A 100 15.47 -5.63 4.26
N THR A 101 16.37 -5.24 5.15
CA THR A 101 16.36 -5.72 6.54
C THR A 101 15.26 -4.99 7.31
N GLU A 102 14.93 -5.50 8.50
CA GLU A 102 13.98 -4.82 9.40
C GLU A 102 14.45 -3.40 9.73
N GLU A 103 15.75 -3.22 9.93
CA GLU A 103 16.33 -1.91 10.21
C GLU A 103 16.16 -0.94 9.04
N GLN A 104 16.38 -1.42 7.81
CA GLN A 104 16.18 -0.60 6.62
C GLN A 104 14.71 -0.22 6.47
N PHE A 105 13.79 -1.11 6.78
CA PHE A 105 12.37 -0.80 6.79
C PHE A 105 12.03 0.28 7.83
N ARG A 106 12.57 0.18 9.04
CA ARG A 106 12.39 1.20 10.08
C ARG A 106 12.88 2.56 9.64
N MET A 107 14.02 2.62 9.01
CA MET A 107 14.61 3.88 8.52
C MET A 107 13.67 4.54 7.50
N ARG A 108 13.00 3.76 6.68
CA ARG A 108 12.10 4.30 5.67
C ARG A 108 10.72 4.65 6.22
N TYR A 109 10.15 3.82 7.09
CA TYR A 109 8.76 3.93 7.57
C TYR A 109 8.62 4.23 9.07
N GLY A 110 9.71 4.47 9.76
CA GLY A 110 9.69 4.98 11.13
C GLY A 110 9.59 3.93 12.21
N LYS A 111 9.03 2.76 11.94
CA LYS A 111 8.94 1.67 12.91
C LYS A 111 8.72 0.33 12.21
N SER A 112 8.93 -0.77 12.95
CA SER A 112 8.63 -2.11 12.50
C SER A 112 7.27 -2.57 13.04
N TYR A 113 6.56 -3.35 12.24
CA TYR A 113 5.29 -3.99 12.59
C TYR A 113 5.43 -5.50 12.79
N LEU A 114 6.64 -6.02 12.75
CA LEU A 114 6.92 -7.43 12.99
C LEU A 114 6.79 -7.82 14.46
#